data_c9655049c8745c93199bb5d0acf64c7f
#
_entry.id   c9655049c8745c93199bb5d0acf64c7f
#
_cell.length_a   1.000
_cell.length_b   1.000
_cell.length_c   1.000
_cell.angle_alpha   90.00
_cell.angle_beta   90.00
_cell.angle_gamma   90.00
#
_symmetry.space_group_name_H-M   'P 1'
#
loop_
_entity.id
_entity.type
_entity.pdbx_description
1 polymer ?
#
loop_
_entity_poly.entity_id
_entity_poly.type
_entity_poly.pdbx_seq_one_letter_code
_entity_poly.pdbx_strand_id
1 'polypeptide(L)' 'MEVKVIDAILSLNLNAKVVVKYNNDIDNCEIEWHDGTEVISKADIRAEQIRLQAIEDA' A
#
# COMPACT_ATOMS: atom_id res chain seq x y z
N MET A 1 3.58 -14.65 5.50
CA MET A 1 2.62 -14.08 4.53
C MET A 1 3.20 -12.79 3.95
N GLU A 2 3.01 -12.56 2.67
CA GLU A 2 3.57 -11.38 2.02
C GLU A 2 2.64 -10.17 2.17
N VAL A 3 3.21 -9.04 2.57
CA VAL A 3 2.46 -7.77 2.65
C VAL A 3 2.36 -7.15 1.27
N LYS A 4 1.14 -6.91 0.81
CA LYS A 4 0.86 -6.32 -0.49
C LYS A 4 0.78 -4.80 -0.41
N VAL A 5 0.88 -4.14 -1.57
CA VAL A 5 0.74 -2.69 -1.66
C VAL A 5 -0.60 -2.23 -1.06
N ILE A 6 -1.69 -2.92 -1.37
CA ILE A 6 -3.02 -2.57 -0.83
C ILE A 6 -3.05 -2.65 0.71
N ASP A 7 -2.36 -3.63 1.28
CA ASP A 7 -2.30 -3.78 2.74
C ASP A 7 -1.62 -2.56 3.38
N ALA A 8 -0.54 -2.08 2.78
CA ALA A 8 0.16 -0.89 3.26
C ALA A 8 -0.70 0.37 3.14
N ILE A 9 -1.39 0.53 2.01
CA ILE A 9 -2.29 1.68 1.80
C ILE A 9 -3.39 1.70 2.85
N LEU A 10 -4.05 0.58 3.09
CA LEU A 10 -5.13 0.49 4.06
C LEU A 10 -4.63 0.66 5.50
N SER A 11 -3.39 0.27 5.77
CA SER A 11 -2.77 0.52 7.07
C SER A 11 -2.54 2.02 7.32
N LEU A 12 -2.18 2.76 6.28
CA LEU A 12 -1.97 4.21 6.37
C LEU A 12 -3.30 4.98 6.37
N ASN A 13 -4.32 4.48 5.67
CA ASN A 13 -5.64 5.09 5.60
C ASN A 13 -6.71 4.01 5.42
N LEU A 14 -7.40 3.66 6.50
CA LEU A 14 -8.44 2.63 6.50
C LEU A 14 -9.62 2.96 5.58
N ASN A 15 -9.82 4.24 5.29
CA ASN A 15 -10.93 4.70 4.44
C ASN A 15 -10.52 4.87 2.97
N ALA A 16 -9.30 4.47 2.61
CA ALA A 16 -8.81 4.62 1.25
C ALA A 16 -9.67 3.84 0.25
N LYS A 17 -10.06 4.53 -0.81
CA LYS A 17 -10.78 3.94 -1.95
C LYS A 17 -9.83 3.91 -3.14
N VAL A 18 -9.20 2.77 -3.36
CA VAL A 18 -8.17 2.64 -4.38
C VAL A 18 -8.29 1.32 -5.13
N VAL A 19 -7.81 1.32 -6.36
CA VAL A 19 -7.58 0.10 -7.14
C VAL A 19 -6.08 -0.01 -7.38
N VAL A 20 -5.49 -1.12 -6.98
CA VAL A 20 -4.07 -1.37 -7.16
C VAL A 20 -3.87 -2.52 -8.14
N LYS A 21 -3.12 -2.25 -9.20
CA LYS A 21 -2.70 -3.26 -10.17
C LYS A 21 -1.26 -3.66 -9.87
N TYR A 22 -0.95 -4.95 -10.03
CA TYR A 22 0.39 -5.49 -9.78
C TYR A 22 0.83 -5.32 -8.32
N ASN A 23 0.01 -5.74 -7.40
CA ASN A 23 0.11 -5.53 -5.95
C ASN A 23 1.44 -5.92 -5.29
N ASN A 24 2.21 -6.80 -5.92
CA ASN A 24 3.42 -7.32 -5.30
C ASN A 24 4.67 -6.50 -5.62
N ASP A 25 4.55 -5.45 -6.43
CA ASP A 25 5.69 -4.65 -6.84
C ASP A 25 5.35 -3.16 -6.77
N ILE A 26 5.76 -2.52 -5.68
CA ILE A 26 5.49 -1.09 -5.45
C ILE A 26 6.13 -0.21 -6.53
N ASP A 27 7.25 -0.64 -7.12
CA ASP A 27 7.94 0.16 -8.12
C ASP A 27 7.23 0.15 -9.48
N ASN A 28 6.47 -0.92 -9.76
CA ASN A 28 5.80 -1.11 -11.05
C ASN A 28 4.28 -1.08 -10.96
N CYS A 29 3.70 -1.01 -9.76
CA CYS A 29 2.25 -1.02 -9.62
C CYS A 29 1.62 0.28 -10.09
N GLU A 30 0.36 0.16 -10.54
CA GLU A 30 -0.48 1.31 -10.84
C GLU A 30 -1.55 1.43 -9.75
N ILE A 31 -1.73 2.64 -9.24
CA ILE A 31 -2.71 2.90 -8.18
C ILE A 31 -3.70 3.93 -8.71
N GLU A 32 -4.99 3.56 -8.69
CA GLU A 32 -6.08 4.47 -8.99
C GLU A 32 -6.69 4.94 -7.67
N TRP A 33 -6.72 6.24 -7.46
CA TRP A 33 -7.25 6.86 -6.24
C TRP A 33 -8.67 7.35 -6.52
N HIS A 34 -9.65 6.88 -5.71
CA HIS A 34 -11.08 7.15 -5.93
C HIS A 34 -11.71 7.87 -4.74
N ASP A 35 -12.86 8.49 -4.98
CA ASP A 35 -13.71 9.09 -3.95
C ASP A 35 -12.99 10.11 -3.05
N GLY A 36 -12.12 10.91 -3.65
CA GLY A 36 -11.40 11.95 -2.93
C GLY A 36 -10.30 11.44 -2.00
N THR A 37 -9.92 10.18 -2.12
CA THR A 37 -8.83 9.61 -1.34
C THR A 37 -7.53 10.37 -1.61
N GLU A 38 -6.86 10.79 -0.55
CA GLU A 38 -5.59 11.48 -0.66
C GLU A 38 -4.51 10.54 -1.23
N VAL A 39 -3.77 11.04 -2.23
CA VAL A 39 -2.69 10.25 -2.84
C VAL A 39 -1.54 10.09 -1.85
N ILE A 40 -1.17 8.86 -1.58
CA ILE A 40 -0.02 8.53 -0.72
C ILE A 40 1.18 8.25 -1.63
N SER A 41 2.34 8.82 -1.32
CA SER A 41 3.53 8.60 -2.12
C SER A 41 3.97 7.13 -2.10
N LYS A 42 4.57 6.66 -3.18
CA LYS A 42 5.10 5.28 -3.23
C LYS A 42 6.18 5.06 -2.18
N ALA A 43 6.97 6.08 -1.86
CA ALA A 43 7.98 5.98 -0.80
C ALA A 43 7.35 5.69 0.56
N ASP A 44 6.24 6.35 0.89
CA ASP A 44 5.52 6.11 2.13
C ASP A 44 4.88 4.73 2.17
N ILE A 45 4.31 4.29 1.04
CA ILE A 45 3.72 2.95 0.92
C ILE A 45 4.80 1.89 1.10
N ARG A 46 5.96 2.07 0.48
CA ARG A 46 7.08 1.14 0.61
C ARG A 46 7.56 1.05 2.06
N ALA A 47 7.71 2.18 2.74
CA ALA A 47 8.11 2.20 4.15
C ALA A 47 7.11 1.44 5.01
N GLU A 48 5.83 1.60 4.75
CA GLU A 48 4.78 0.88 5.48
C GLU A 48 4.80 -0.62 5.18
N GLN A 49 5.04 -1.02 3.93
CA GLN A 49 5.20 -2.43 3.58
C GLN A 49 6.33 -3.08 4.38
N ILE A 50 7.47 -2.39 4.47
CA ILE A 50 8.63 -2.88 5.22
C ILE A 50 8.28 -3.03 6.69
N ARG A 51 7.62 -2.04 7.27
CA ARG A 51 7.19 -2.06 8.66
C ARG A 51 6.24 -3.22 8.95
N LEU A 52 5.21 -3.39 8.11
CA LEU A 52 4.22 -4.46 8.28
C LEU A 52 4.85 -5.84 8.08
N GLN A 53 5.76 -5.97 7.12
CA GLN A 53 6.45 -7.24 6.86
C GLN A 53 7.32 -7.64 8.07
N ALA A 54 7.99 -6.68 8.70
CA ALA A 54 8.78 -6.95 9.90
C ALA A 54 7.91 -7.43 11.06
N ILE A 55 6.70 -6.90 11.20
CA ILE A 55 5.72 -7.36 12.21
C ILE A 55 5.27 -8.78 11.90
N GLU A 56 4.97 -9.06 10.63
CA GLU A 56 4.49 -10.36 10.17
C GLU A 56 5.55 -11.44 10.36
N ASP A 57 6.82 -11.10 10.13
CA ASP A 57 7.94 -12.03 10.23
C ASP A 57 8.48 -12.20 11.67
N ALA A 58 7.99 -11.42 12.58
CA ALA A 58 8.44 -11.45 13.98
C ALA A 58 7.96 -12.68 14.73
#